data_761ad136951d71d21b6a97ec1eda6226
#
_entry.id   761ad136951d71d21b6a97ec1eda6226
#
_cell.length_a   1.000
_cell.length_b   1.000
_cell.length_c   1.000
_cell.angle_alpha   90.00
_cell.angle_beta   90.00
_cell.angle_gamma   90.00
#
_symmetry.space_group_name_H-M   'P 1'
#
loop_
_entity.id
_entity.type
_entity.pdbx_description
1 polymer ?
#
loop_
_entity_poly.entity_id
_entity_poly.type
_entity_poly.pdbx_seq_one_letter_code
_entity_poly.pdbx_strand_id
1 'polypeptide(L)'
;IDNYDEVMNSVEEVRQSLLVALVDRKINQYIAKADGIVKKTETDKYFIALKKQEFKRLEDDKFSLLEDVKTVNIGNQIPLTLSIGLGLSAGNYSQSYNYARVAIDLALARGGDQAVIKDCHGITYYGGKREMTAKNTRVKARVKAEALREYITVNDKIFVMGHTLTDVDSFGAAIGICRAANALGKKANVV
;
A
#
# COMPACT_ATOMS: atom_id res chain seq x y z
N ILE A 1 -5.83 -0.35 -0.34
CA ILE A 1 -5.35 1.04 -0.27
C ILE A 1 -3.88 0.98 0.14
N ASP A 2 -2.97 1.58 -0.64
CA ASP A 2 -1.53 1.37 -0.45
C ASP A 2 -0.93 2.20 0.67
N ASN A 3 -1.38 3.41 0.84
CA ASN A 3 -0.83 4.40 1.77
C ASN A 3 -1.85 4.86 2.82
N TYR A 4 -2.71 3.93 3.26
CA TYR A 4 -3.83 4.23 4.15
C TYR A 4 -3.39 4.96 5.43
N ASP A 5 -2.44 4.41 6.17
CA ASP A 5 -1.98 4.98 7.44
C ASP A 5 -1.31 6.35 7.25
N GLU A 6 -0.52 6.53 6.17
CA GLU A 6 0.12 7.81 5.87
C GLU A 6 -0.92 8.90 5.59
N VAL A 7 -1.96 8.57 4.83
CA VAL A 7 -3.03 9.52 4.50
C VAL A 7 -3.88 9.81 5.73
N MET A 8 -4.24 8.80 6.52
CA MET A 8 -4.99 8.98 7.77
C MET A 8 -4.26 9.88 8.75
N ASN A 9 -2.95 9.70 8.92
CA ASN A 9 -2.13 10.54 9.80
C ASN A 9 -1.97 11.98 9.27
N SER A 10 -2.24 12.24 7.99
CA SER A 10 -2.19 13.57 7.40
C SER A 10 -3.50 14.35 7.49
N VAL A 11 -4.57 13.70 7.96
CA VAL A 11 -5.93 14.27 8.05
C VAL A 11 -6.34 14.41 9.51
N GLU A 12 -7.03 15.51 9.84
CA GLU A 12 -7.62 15.71 11.15
C GLU A 12 -8.56 14.55 11.53
N GLU A 13 -8.51 14.08 12.76
CA GLU A 13 -9.24 12.92 13.25
C GLU A 13 -10.75 12.97 12.93
N VAL A 14 -11.35 14.16 13.07
CA VAL A 14 -12.78 14.38 12.76
C VAL A 14 -13.11 14.10 11.27
N ARG A 15 -12.14 14.25 10.37
CA ARG A 15 -12.33 14.07 8.93
C ARG A 15 -11.97 12.67 8.44
N GLN A 16 -11.26 11.89 9.24
CA GLN A 16 -10.81 10.55 8.84
C GLN A 16 -11.98 9.65 8.44
N SER A 17 -13.06 9.65 9.23
CA SER A 17 -14.27 8.87 8.91
C SER A 17 -14.92 9.28 7.60
N LEU A 18 -14.91 10.58 7.28
CA LEU A 18 -15.42 11.09 6.02
C LEU A 18 -14.55 10.64 4.83
N LEU A 19 -13.22 10.66 4.99
CA LEU A 19 -12.30 10.16 3.97
C LEU A 19 -12.59 8.69 3.62
N VAL A 20 -12.70 7.86 4.65
CA VAL A 20 -13.02 6.43 4.49
C VAL A 20 -14.36 6.26 3.76
N ALA A 21 -15.39 6.98 4.16
CA ALA A 21 -16.72 6.90 3.54
C ALA A 21 -16.70 7.32 2.05
N LEU A 22 -15.94 8.35 1.70
CA LEU A 22 -15.80 8.79 0.31
C LEU A 22 -15.07 7.75 -0.55
N VAL A 23 -14.02 7.13 -0.02
CA VAL A 23 -13.29 6.06 -0.70
C VAL A 23 -14.16 4.82 -0.87
N ASP A 24 -14.82 4.39 0.20
CA ASP A 24 -15.78 3.28 0.18
C ASP A 24 -16.85 3.51 -0.89
N ARG A 25 -17.42 4.71 -0.94
CA ARG A 25 -18.41 5.09 -1.95
C ARG A 25 -17.87 4.99 -3.37
N LYS A 26 -16.67 5.49 -3.64
CA LYS A 26 -16.06 5.43 -4.98
C LYS A 26 -15.82 3.98 -5.42
N ILE A 27 -15.24 3.15 -4.55
CA ILE A 27 -15.00 1.73 -4.84
C ILE A 27 -16.33 1.02 -5.12
N ASN A 28 -17.33 1.18 -4.25
CA ASN A 28 -18.63 0.55 -4.43
C ASN A 28 -19.33 1.00 -5.71
N GLN A 29 -19.32 2.30 -6.03
CA GLN A 29 -19.93 2.83 -7.26
C GLN A 29 -19.22 2.33 -8.51
N TYR A 30 -17.90 2.21 -8.50
CA TYR A 30 -17.13 1.70 -9.62
C TYR A 30 -17.45 0.24 -9.89
N ILE A 31 -17.44 -0.59 -8.86
CA ILE A 31 -17.70 -2.02 -8.97
C ILE A 31 -19.18 -2.32 -9.26
N ALA A 32 -20.10 -1.50 -8.76
CA ALA A 32 -21.53 -1.64 -9.07
C ALA A 32 -21.82 -1.47 -10.59
N LYS A 33 -21.07 -0.61 -11.28
CA LYS A 33 -21.17 -0.46 -12.75
C LYS A 33 -20.82 -1.76 -13.50
N ALA A 34 -20.02 -2.61 -12.89
CA ALA A 34 -19.59 -3.91 -13.41
C ALA A 34 -20.38 -5.09 -12.77
N ASP A 35 -21.56 -4.83 -12.20
CA ASP A 35 -22.40 -5.86 -11.54
C ASP A 35 -21.59 -6.76 -10.59
N GLY A 36 -20.64 -6.16 -9.87
CA GLY A 36 -19.74 -6.83 -8.97
C GLY A 36 -20.16 -6.73 -7.49
N ILE A 37 -19.64 -7.64 -6.70
CA ILE A 37 -19.83 -7.66 -5.24
C ILE A 37 -18.56 -7.14 -4.59
N VAL A 38 -18.71 -6.21 -3.65
CA VAL A 38 -17.63 -5.64 -2.83
C VAL A 38 -17.84 -6.02 -1.38
N LYS A 39 -16.79 -6.50 -0.73
CA LYS A 39 -16.77 -6.72 0.71
C LYS A 39 -15.48 -6.11 1.27
N LYS A 40 -15.61 -5.14 2.17
CA LYS A 40 -14.48 -4.65 2.96
C LYS A 40 -14.07 -5.72 3.96
N THR A 41 -12.82 -6.13 3.93
CA THR A 41 -12.28 -7.20 4.78
C THR A 41 -11.43 -6.65 5.92
N GLU A 42 -10.71 -5.57 5.67
CA GLU A 42 -9.88 -4.84 6.64
C GLU A 42 -10.07 -3.32 6.41
N THR A 43 -9.44 -2.51 7.20
CA THR A 43 -9.56 -1.05 7.10
C THR A 43 -9.16 -0.51 5.74
N ASP A 44 -8.18 -1.14 5.12
CA ASP A 44 -7.53 -0.75 3.85
C ASP A 44 -7.74 -1.78 2.73
N LYS A 45 -8.42 -2.92 2.99
CA LYS A 45 -8.57 -4.02 2.02
C LYS A 45 -10.00 -4.34 1.68
N TYR A 46 -10.21 -4.61 0.40
CA TYR A 46 -11.50 -4.98 -0.17
C TYR A 46 -11.37 -6.26 -0.95
N PHE A 47 -12.30 -7.17 -0.74
CA PHE A 47 -12.51 -8.32 -1.59
C PHE A 47 -13.59 -7.98 -2.61
N ILE A 48 -13.33 -8.29 -3.89
CA ILE A 48 -14.23 -8.00 -4.99
C ILE A 48 -14.43 -9.27 -5.80
N ALA A 49 -15.68 -9.58 -6.11
CA ALA A 49 -16.05 -10.65 -7.02
C ALA A 49 -16.82 -10.09 -8.21
N LEU A 50 -16.40 -10.47 -9.43
CA LEU A 50 -16.95 -10.00 -10.69
C LEU A 50 -17.29 -11.18 -11.59
N LYS A 51 -18.29 -11.01 -12.44
CA LYS A 51 -18.53 -11.93 -13.56
C LYS A 51 -17.44 -11.76 -14.62
N LYS A 52 -17.00 -12.85 -15.21
CA LYS A 52 -15.96 -12.82 -16.27
C LYS A 52 -16.31 -11.89 -17.44
N GLN A 53 -17.57 -11.76 -17.76
CA GLN A 53 -18.05 -10.90 -18.85
C GLN A 53 -17.78 -9.41 -18.57
N GLU A 54 -17.87 -9.01 -17.31
CA GLU A 54 -17.69 -7.62 -16.89
C GLU A 54 -16.21 -7.22 -16.76
N PHE A 55 -15.31 -8.20 -16.69
CA PHE A 55 -13.87 -7.95 -16.63
C PHE A 55 -13.40 -7.11 -17.83
N LYS A 56 -13.84 -7.42 -19.05
CA LYS A 56 -13.43 -6.69 -20.24
C LYS A 56 -13.79 -5.20 -20.17
N ARG A 57 -14.90 -4.88 -19.51
CA ARG A 57 -15.34 -3.50 -19.30
C ARG A 57 -14.38 -2.71 -18.40
N LEU A 58 -13.87 -3.35 -17.34
CA LEU A 58 -12.85 -2.75 -16.47
C LEU A 58 -11.50 -2.61 -17.19
N GLU A 59 -11.17 -3.57 -18.04
CA GLU A 59 -9.95 -3.55 -18.85
C GLU A 59 -9.99 -2.44 -19.89
N ASP A 60 -11.10 -2.27 -20.62
CA ASP A 60 -11.31 -1.19 -21.59
C ASP A 60 -11.26 0.19 -20.93
N ASP A 61 -11.78 0.31 -19.71
CA ASP A 61 -11.72 1.50 -18.86
C ASP A 61 -10.32 1.73 -18.24
N LYS A 62 -9.38 0.82 -18.45
CA LYS A 62 -8.01 0.88 -17.90
C LYS A 62 -7.97 1.09 -16.38
N PHE A 63 -8.97 0.58 -15.67
CA PHE A 63 -9.08 0.71 -14.22
C PHE A 63 -9.05 2.17 -13.74
N SER A 64 -9.92 3.00 -14.31
CA SER A 64 -10.03 4.45 -13.99
C SER A 64 -10.21 4.73 -12.50
N LEU A 65 -10.67 3.75 -11.72
CA LEU A 65 -10.74 3.84 -10.26
C LEU A 65 -9.41 4.24 -9.61
N LEU A 66 -8.27 3.85 -10.19
CA LEU A 66 -6.93 4.22 -9.69
C LEU A 66 -6.74 5.75 -9.66
N GLU A 67 -7.19 6.42 -10.70
CA GLU A 67 -7.11 7.88 -10.78
C GLU A 67 -8.25 8.55 -10.01
N ASP A 68 -9.46 7.98 -10.05
CA ASP A 68 -10.61 8.50 -9.33
C ASP A 68 -10.40 8.58 -7.81
N VAL A 69 -9.72 7.59 -7.23
CA VAL A 69 -9.44 7.57 -5.80
C VAL A 69 -8.47 8.69 -5.40
N LYS A 70 -7.51 9.04 -6.25
CA LYS A 70 -6.56 10.14 -6.01
C LYS A 70 -7.24 11.51 -5.94
N THR A 71 -8.41 11.65 -6.57
CA THR A 71 -9.16 12.93 -6.54
C THR A 71 -9.86 13.18 -5.20
N VAL A 72 -9.91 12.18 -4.30
CA VAL A 72 -10.50 12.36 -2.97
C VAL A 72 -9.59 13.26 -2.14
N ASN A 73 -10.06 14.48 -1.88
CA ASN A 73 -9.34 15.46 -1.07
C ASN A 73 -10.31 16.12 -0.07
N ILE A 74 -10.00 15.97 1.19
CA ILE A 74 -10.71 16.60 2.31
C ILE A 74 -9.75 17.33 3.26
N GLY A 75 -8.59 17.73 2.72
CA GLY A 75 -7.49 18.32 3.46
C GLY A 75 -6.30 17.38 3.69
N ASN A 76 -6.32 16.20 3.07
CA ASN A 76 -5.17 15.31 3.07
C ASN A 76 -4.01 15.90 2.26
N GLN A 77 -2.82 15.87 2.85
CA GLN A 77 -1.60 16.39 2.21
C GLN A 77 -1.05 15.44 1.13
N ILE A 78 -1.41 14.17 1.21
CA ILE A 78 -0.93 13.10 0.34
C ILE A 78 -2.14 12.51 -0.40
N PRO A 79 -2.09 12.36 -1.73
CA PRO A 79 -3.16 11.68 -2.46
C PRO A 79 -3.24 10.21 -2.04
N LEU A 80 -4.44 9.69 -1.93
CA LEU A 80 -4.69 8.29 -1.64
C LEU A 80 -4.41 7.45 -2.89
N THR A 81 -3.68 6.34 -2.74
CA THR A 81 -3.37 5.40 -3.82
C THR A 81 -3.99 4.04 -3.57
N LEU A 82 -4.28 3.35 -4.66
CA LEU A 82 -4.95 2.06 -4.65
C LEU A 82 -4.20 1.07 -5.54
N SER A 83 -4.00 -0.14 -5.05
CA SER A 83 -3.58 -1.27 -5.88
C SER A 83 -4.71 -2.26 -6.08
N ILE A 84 -4.81 -2.82 -7.28
CA ILE A 84 -5.84 -3.79 -7.66
C ILE A 84 -5.15 -5.06 -8.13
N GLY A 85 -5.46 -6.19 -7.51
CA GLY A 85 -5.02 -7.51 -7.95
C GLY A 85 -6.20 -8.31 -8.49
N LEU A 86 -6.16 -8.72 -9.75
CA LEU A 86 -7.17 -9.57 -10.35
C LEU A 86 -6.63 -10.94 -10.69
N GLY A 87 -7.42 -11.95 -10.38
CA GLY A 87 -7.16 -13.34 -10.75
C GLY A 87 -8.20 -13.86 -11.71
N LEU A 88 -7.79 -14.28 -12.89
CA LEU A 88 -8.63 -14.88 -13.90
C LEU A 88 -8.25 -16.35 -14.07
N SER A 89 -9.11 -17.26 -13.63
CA SER A 89 -8.93 -18.70 -13.85
C SER A 89 -10.14 -19.30 -14.53
N ALA A 90 -9.88 -20.24 -15.41
CA ALA A 90 -10.93 -21.08 -16.02
C ALA A 90 -11.28 -22.29 -15.13
N GLY A 91 -10.47 -22.59 -14.10
CA GLY A 91 -10.61 -23.81 -13.33
C GLY A 91 -11.59 -23.72 -12.17
N ASN A 92 -11.32 -22.82 -11.21
CA ASN A 92 -12.15 -22.68 -10.02
C ASN A 92 -11.92 -21.34 -9.31
N TYR A 93 -12.83 -21.01 -8.41
CA TYR A 93 -12.76 -19.75 -7.65
C TYR A 93 -11.54 -19.65 -6.72
N SER A 94 -11.12 -20.77 -6.13
CA SER A 94 -9.93 -20.82 -5.26
C SER A 94 -8.66 -20.44 -6.04
N GLN A 95 -8.53 -20.92 -7.26
CA GLN A 95 -7.39 -20.59 -8.11
C GLN A 95 -7.44 -19.12 -8.55
N SER A 96 -8.62 -18.59 -8.89
CA SER A 96 -8.80 -17.17 -9.19
C SER A 96 -8.42 -16.30 -8.00
N TYR A 97 -8.80 -16.70 -6.79
CA TYR A 97 -8.40 -16.00 -5.57
C TYR A 97 -6.88 -16.03 -5.34
N ASN A 98 -6.24 -17.19 -5.52
CA ASN A 98 -4.78 -17.29 -5.41
C ASN A 98 -4.06 -16.44 -6.45
N TYR A 99 -4.57 -16.38 -7.68
CA TYR A 99 -4.04 -15.49 -8.70
C TYR A 99 -4.20 -14.01 -8.33
N ALA A 100 -5.34 -13.62 -7.78
CA ALA A 100 -5.57 -12.26 -7.30
C ALA A 100 -4.61 -11.86 -6.18
N ARG A 101 -4.32 -12.78 -5.25
CA ARG A 101 -3.31 -12.56 -4.19
C ARG A 101 -1.92 -12.34 -4.77
N VAL A 102 -1.48 -13.21 -5.67
CA VAL A 102 -0.18 -13.01 -6.34
C VAL A 102 -0.14 -11.69 -7.11
N ALA A 103 -1.24 -11.33 -7.76
CA ALA A 103 -1.33 -10.08 -8.52
C ALA A 103 -1.22 -8.84 -7.61
N ILE A 104 -1.87 -8.84 -6.44
CA ILE A 104 -1.77 -7.72 -5.50
C ILE A 104 -0.37 -7.60 -4.90
N ASP A 105 0.27 -8.73 -4.57
CA ASP A 105 1.64 -8.74 -4.07
C ASP A 105 2.62 -8.17 -5.10
N LEU A 106 2.43 -8.49 -6.38
CA LEU A 106 3.21 -7.92 -7.48
C LEU A 106 2.96 -6.43 -7.68
N ALA A 107 1.72 -5.96 -7.52
CA ALA A 107 1.40 -4.54 -7.57
C ALA A 107 2.14 -3.76 -6.48
N LEU A 108 2.07 -4.25 -5.25
CA LEU A 108 2.72 -3.63 -4.08
C LEU A 108 4.25 -3.67 -4.18
N ALA A 109 4.83 -4.80 -4.62
CA ALA A 109 6.27 -4.93 -4.82
C ALA A 109 6.83 -3.94 -5.86
N ARG A 110 5.99 -3.47 -6.79
CA ARG A 110 6.35 -2.46 -7.80
C ARG A 110 6.08 -1.02 -7.38
N GLY A 111 5.64 -0.82 -6.13
CA GLY A 111 5.39 0.50 -5.57
C GLY A 111 3.92 0.90 -5.51
N GLY A 112 3.00 -0.01 -5.77
CA GLY A 112 1.56 0.25 -5.71
C GLY A 112 1.03 1.10 -6.87
N ASP A 113 -0.16 1.70 -6.67
CA ASP A 113 -0.83 2.61 -7.61
C ASP A 113 -1.04 1.99 -9.01
N GLN A 114 -1.43 0.73 -9.05
CA GLN A 114 -1.59 0.00 -10.30
C GLN A 114 -2.58 -1.16 -10.18
N ALA A 115 -3.12 -1.59 -11.31
CA ALA A 115 -3.85 -2.83 -11.43
C ALA A 115 -2.96 -3.90 -12.07
N VAL A 116 -2.95 -5.08 -11.48
CA VAL A 116 -2.23 -6.25 -11.98
C VAL A 116 -3.23 -7.37 -12.18
N ILE A 117 -3.19 -7.98 -13.35
CA ILE A 117 -4.02 -9.11 -13.72
C ILE A 117 -3.12 -10.33 -13.87
N LYS A 118 -3.50 -11.42 -13.21
CA LYS A 118 -2.87 -12.72 -13.39
C LYS A 118 -3.88 -13.72 -13.93
N ASP A 119 -3.52 -14.35 -15.04
CA ASP A 119 -4.25 -15.48 -15.61
C ASP A 119 -3.33 -16.70 -15.83
N CYS A 120 -3.81 -17.71 -16.54
CA CYS A 120 -3.03 -18.89 -16.89
C CYS A 120 -1.95 -18.62 -17.96
N HIS A 121 -2.04 -17.51 -18.68
CA HIS A 121 -1.12 -17.14 -19.77
C HIS A 121 -0.01 -16.21 -19.30
N GLY A 122 -0.23 -15.46 -18.20
CA GLY A 122 0.77 -14.54 -17.70
C GLY A 122 0.26 -13.48 -16.75
N ILE A 123 0.95 -12.35 -16.78
CA ILE A 123 0.67 -11.20 -15.91
C ILE A 123 0.64 -9.94 -16.77
N THR A 124 -0.44 -9.16 -16.61
CA THR A 124 -0.63 -7.87 -17.29
C THR A 124 -0.71 -6.75 -16.27
N TYR A 125 -0.15 -5.59 -16.59
CA TYR A 125 -0.07 -4.42 -15.71
C TYR A 125 -0.76 -3.22 -16.33
N TYR A 126 -1.54 -2.48 -15.51
CA TYR A 126 -2.21 -1.23 -15.87
C TYR A 126 -1.89 -0.17 -14.81
N GLY A 127 -1.56 1.04 -15.25
CA GLY A 127 -1.13 2.11 -14.35
C GLY A 127 0.33 1.95 -13.90
N GLY A 128 0.68 2.57 -12.79
CA GLY A 128 2.03 2.54 -12.22
C GLY A 128 3.02 3.43 -12.98
N LYS A 129 3.17 4.68 -12.56
CA LYS A 129 4.23 5.56 -13.08
C LYS A 129 5.55 5.17 -12.43
N ARG A 130 6.42 4.49 -13.17
CA ARG A 130 7.75 4.00 -12.75
C ARG A 130 8.68 5.05 -12.12
N GLU A 131 8.44 6.36 -12.32
CA GLU A 131 9.41 7.40 -11.95
C GLU A 131 9.15 8.11 -10.62
N MET A 132 7.91 8.17 -10.13
CA MET A 132 7.61 8.96 -8.91
C MET A 132 7.89 8.22 -7.60
N THR A 133 7.70 6.90 -7.55
CA THR A 133 7.84 6.13 -6.31
C THR A 133 9.29 6.08 -5.82
N ALA A 134 10.26 5.92 -6.72
CA ALA A 134 11.67 5.88 -6.34
C ALA A 134 12.19 7.23 -5.80
N LYS A 135 11.72 8.35 -6.35
CA LYS A 135 12.12 9.70 -5.87
C LYS A 135 11.49 10.04 -4.52
N ASN A 136 10.19 9.79 -4.35
CA ASN A 136 9.49 10.06 -3.09
C ASN A 136 9.99 9.17 -1.94
N THR A 137 10.24 7.90 -2.19
CA THR A 137 10.79 6.98 -1.18
C THR A 137 12.19 7.41 -0.75
N ARG A 138 13.05 7.84 -1.67
CA ARG A 138 14.39 8.34 -1.33
C ARG A 138 14.37 9.64 -0.53
N VAL A 139 13.48 10.58 -0.87
CA VAL A 139 13.32 11.83 -0.12
C VAL A 139 12.75 11.55 1.27
N LYS A 140 11.69 10.75 1.37
CA LYS A 140 11.11 10.33 2.66
C LYS A 140 12.14 9.56 3.51
N ALA A 141 12.91 8.66 2.91
CA ALA A 141 13.96 7.92 3.62
C ALA A 141 15.05 8.86 4.16
N ARG A 142 15.47 9.87 3.39
CA ARG A 142 16.44 10.87 3.85
C ARG A 142 15.90 11.72 4.99
N VAL A 143 14.66 12.20 4.90
CA VAL A 143 14.03 12.99 5.95
C VAL A 143 13.91 12.18 7.25
N LYS A 144 13.44 10.92 7.16
CA LYS A 144 13.38 10.02 8.31
C LYS A 144 14.76 9.70 8.89
N ALA A 145 15.77 9.49 8.02
CA ALA A 145 17.14 9.24 8.47
C ALA A 145 17.76 10.45 9.19
N GLU A 146 17.49 11.68 8.71
CA GLU A 146 17.99 12.89 9.36
C GLU A 146 17.29 13.12 10.71
N ALA A 147 15.97 12.94 10.80
CA ALA A 147 15.24 13.00 12.05
C ALA A 147 15.77 11.93 13.05
N LEU A 148 16.00 10.70 12.59
CA LEU A 148 16.58 9.64 13.42
C LEU A 148 17.99 10.01 13.88
N ARG A 149 18.81 10.60 13.03
CA ARG A 149 20.14 11.10 13.36
C ARG A 149 20.09 12.17 14.46
N GLU A 150 19.18 13.11 14.38
CA GLU A 150 18.97 14.12 15.45
C GLU A 150 18.64 13.45 16.77
N TYR A 151 17.66 12.53 16.81
CA TYR A 151 17.32 11.78 18.03
C TYR A 151 18.51 11.01 18.61
N ILE A 152 19.28 10.34 17.76
CA ILE A 152 20.49 9.63 18.17
C ILE A 152 21.53 10.59 18.75
N THR A 153 21.71 11.76 18.15
CA THR A 153 22.74 12.71 18.55
C THR A 153 22.47 13.36 19.90
N VAL A 154 21.20 13.60 20.22
CA VAL A 154 20.76 14.24 21.47
C VAL A 154 20.84 13.29 22.69
N ASN A 155 20.73 11.99 22.47
CA ASN A 155 20.66 10.98 23.52
C ASN A 155 21.97 10.20 23.66
N ASP A 156 22.38 9.89 24.88
CA ASP A 156 23.63 9.15 25.18
C ASP A 156 23.46 7.64 25.17
N LYS A 157 22.24 7.15 25.44
CA LYS A 157 21.89 5.73 25.47
C LYS A 157 20.68 5.48 24.56
N ILE A 158 20.77 4.51 23.69
CA ILE A 158 19.75 4.18 22.72
C ILE A 158 19.37 2.71 22.88
N PHE A 159 18.08 2.46 23.01
CA PHE A 159 17.52 1.12 22.98
C PHE A 159 16.71 0.96 21.71
N VAL A 160 17.00 -0.08 20.94
CA VAL A 160 16.31 -0.40 19.70
C VAL A 160 15.49 -1.66 19.92
N MET A 161 14.18 -1.53 19.79
CA MET A 161 13.23 -2.63 19.93
C MET A 161 12.54 -2.91 18.60
N GLY A 162 12.37 -4.18 18.27
CA GLY A 162 11.49 -4.62 17.21
C GLY A 162 10.03 -4.72 17.67
N HIS A 163 9.16 -5.20 16.77
CA HIS A 163 7.78 -5.53 17.13
C HIS A 163 7.72 -6.85 17.96
N THR A 164 6.59 -7.07 18.65
CA THR A 164 6.41 -8.15 19.63
C THR A 164 6.72 -9.57 19.09
N LEU A 165 6.43 -9.82 17.82
CA LEU A 165 6.81 -11.06 17.12
C LEU A 165 7.98 -10.76 16.18
N THR A 166 9.16 -10.62 16.74
CA THR A 166 10.37 -10.22 16.00
C THR A 166 10.69 -11.25 14.91
N ASP A 167 10.72 -10.79 13.67
CA ASP A 167 11.20 -11.54 12.50
C ASP A 167 12.64 -11.15 12.14
N VAL A 168 13.21 -11.84 11.14
CA VAL A 168 14.59 -11.62 10.68
C VAL A 168 14.77 -10.19 10.13
N ASP A 169 13.75 -9.63 9.48
CA ASP A 169 13.80 -8.28 8.92
C ASP A 169 13.83 -7.21 10.01
N SER A 170 12.98 -7.37 11.04
CA SER A 170 12.95 -6.50 12.21
C SER A 170 14.28 -6.53 12.97
N PHE A 171 14.84 -7.72 13.17
CA PHE A 171 16.13 -7.88 13.86
C PHE A 171 17.29 -7.28 13.02
N GLY A 172 17.30 -7.51 11.72
CA GLY A 172 18.29 -6.91 10.81
C GLY A 172 18.23 -5.39 10.79
N ALA A 173 17.03 -4.80 10.78
CA ALA A 173 16.84 -3.36 10.88
C ALA A 173 17.34 -2.81 12.22
N ALA A 174 17.07 -3.49 13.34
CA ALA A 174 17.54 -3.11 14.67
C ALA A 174 19.07 -3.08 14.75
N ILE A 175 19.75 -4.10 14.22
CA ILE A 175 21.21 -4.14 14.12
C ILE A 175 21.74 -2.97 13.28
N GLY A 176 21.09 -2.66 12.17
CA GLY A 176 21.47 -1.53 11.30
C GLY A 176 21.42 -0.19 12.04
N ILE A 177 20.37 0.06 12.81
CA ILE A 177 20.20 1.27 13.63
C ILE A 177 21.25 1.32 14.74
N CYS A 178 21.51 0.20 15.44
CA CYS A 178 22.58 0.14 16.45
C CYS A 178 23.95 0.45 15.85
N ARG A 179 24.26 -0.06 14.65
CA ARG A 179 25.51 0.26 13.95
C ARG A 179 25.63 1.74 13.61
N ALA A 180 24.53 2.34 13.14
CA ALA A 180 24.49 3.77 12.84
C ALA A 180 24.71 4.63 14.11
N ALA A 181 24.05 4.28 15.22
CA ALA A 181 24.23 4.97 16.50
C ALA A 181 25.66 4.85 17.04
N ASN A 182 26.25 3.66 16.96
CA ASN A 182 27.65 3.44 17.39
C ASN A 182 28.62 4.23 16.50
N ALA A 183 28.37 4.37 15.20
CA ALA A 183 29.16 5.19 14.30
C ALA A 183 29.09 6.69 14.63
N LEU A 184 28.01 7.13 15.28
CA LEU A 184 27.83 8.49 15.82
C LEU A 184 28.39 8.64 17.25
N GLY A 185 29.13 7.64 17.76
CA GLY A 185 29.73 7.65 19.08
C GLY A 185 28.76 7.42 20.24
N LYS A 186 27.56 6.91 19.96
CA LYS A 186 26.52 6.66 20.98
C LYS A 186 26.45 5.18 21.37
N LYS A 187 26.05 4.90 22.62
CA LYS A 187 25.84 3.51 23.08
C LYS A 187 24.44 3.04 22.69
N ALA A 188 24.35 2.06 21.81
CA ALA A 188 23.09 1.48 21.37
C ALA A 188 23.03 -0.03 21.64
N ASN A 189 21.88 -0.50 22.11
CA ASN A 189 21.60 -1.91 22.37
C ASN A 189 20.28 -2.31 21.72
N VAL A 190 20.25 -3.53 21.18
CA VAL A 190 18.99 -4.16 20.75
C VAL A 190 18.36 -4.84 21.98
N VAL A 191 17.07 -4.68 22.16
CA VAL A 191 16.29 -5.21 23.29
C VAL A 191 15.16 -6.08 22.76
#